data_2ec00bfc738ee0ad26239d35419c610c
#
_entry.id   2ec00bfc738ee0ad26239d35419c610c
#
_cell.length_a   1.000
_cell.length_b   1.000
_cell.length_c   1.000
_cell.angle_alpha   90.00
_cell.angle_beta   90.00
_cell.angle_gamma   90.00
#
_symmetry.space_group_name_H-M   'P 1'
#
loop_
_entity.id
_entity.type
_entity.pdbx_description
1 polymer ?
#
loop_
_entity_poly.entity_id
_entity_poly.type
_entity_poly.pdbx_seq_one_letter_code
_entity_poly.pdbx_strand_id
1 'polypeptide(L)'
;MSLNYCLGFVVDPTGERVLLMEKRRPSWQAGRLNGIGGKVEGEETGVEAMVRECQEETGLDLSADAWTSLGAIAFEGGQVHVYVATGNVDDAQALTDEPMRPVKLADAVNGLYPLVDSVQEILIKIHEQTPKPALKSGPRLG
;
A
#
# COMPACT_ATOMS: atom_id res chain seq x y z
N MET A 1 23.31 -12.89 -4.60
CA MET A 1 22.64 -12.19 -3.55
C MET A 1 21.25 -11.83 -3.94
N SER A 2 20.30 -12.14 -3.10
CA SER A 2 18.92 -11.80 -3.42
C SER A 2 18.62 -10.36 -3.06
N LEU A 3 17.83 -9.69 -3.85
CA LEU A 3 17.32 -8.37 -3.54
C LEU A 3 15.97 -8.51 -2.86
N ASN A 4 15.78 -7.83 -1.75
CA ASN A 4 14.52 -7.84 -1.04
C ASN A 4 13.98 -6.43 -0.95
N TYR A 5 12.70 -6.29 -1.30
CA TYR A 5 11.99 -5.02 -1.23
C TYR A 5 10.76 -5.17 -0.34
N CYS A 6 10.28 -4.07 0.21
CA CYS A 6 9.00 -4.04 0.88
C CYS A 6 8.06 -3.12 0.11
N LEU A 7 6.78 -3.44 0.13
CA LEU A 7 5.73 -2.66 -0.53
C LEU A 7 4.52 -2.68 0.38
N GLY A 8 4.04 -1.53 0.77
CA GLY A 8 2.96 -1.43 1.72
C GLY A 8 1.85 -0.52 1.29
N PHE A 9 0.66 -0.82 1.80
CA PHE A 9 -0.54 -0.06 1.51
C PHE A 9 -1.20 0.31 2.83
N VAL A 10 -1.47 1.60 3.03
CA VAL A 10 -2.18 2.08 4.21
C VAL A 10 -3.62 2.32 3.81
N VAL A 11 -4.53 1.67 4.51
CA VAL A 11 -5.96 1.80 4.27
C VAL A 11 -6.56 2.59 5.43
N ASP A 12 -7.47 3.51 5.16
CA ASP A 12 -8.05 4.29 6.24
C ASP A 12 -8.94 3.41 7.14
N PRO A 13 -9.26 3.88 8.34
CA PRO A 13 -10.03 3.04 9.28
C PRO A 13 -11.40 2.59 8.77
N THR A 14 -11.98 3.29 7.82
CA THR A 14 -13.27 2.89 7.24
C THR A 14 -13.10 1.83 6.15
N GLY A 15 -11.87 1.63 5.68
CA GLY A 15 -11.62 0.72 4.58
C GLY A 15 -11.97 1.30 3.21
N GLU A 16 -12.34 2.56 3.14
CA GLU A 16 -12.78 3.15 1.88
C GLU A 16 -11.66 3.68 1.00
N ARG A 17 -10.58 4.18 1.61
CA ARG A 17 -9.50 4.79 0.85
C ARG A 17 -8.17 4.10 1.13
N VAL A 18 -7.31 4.10 0.14
CA VAL A 18 -5.96 3.55 0.25
C VAL A 18 -4.97 4.63 -0.16
N LEU A 19 -3.83 4.68 0.51
CA LEU A 19 -2.78 5.65 0.20
C LEU A 19 -1.88 5.08 -0.89
N LEU A 20 -1.81 5.78 -2.01
CA LEU A 20 -0.93 5.40 -3.11
C LEU A 20 0.04 6.53 -3.39
N MET A 21 1.15 6.20 -4.01
CA MET A 21 2.20 7.14 -4.37
C MET A 21 2.27 7.24 -5.89
N GLU A 22 2.27 8.45 -6.41
CA GLU A 22 2.44 8.65 -7.85
C GLU A 22 3.91 8.56 -8.16
N LYS A 23 4.30 7.56 -8.91
CA LYS A 23 5.72 7.28 -9.18
C LYS A 23 6.29 8.24 -10.22
N ARG A 24 7.52 8.64 -10.00
CA ARG A 24 8.28 9.42 -10.96
C ARG A 24 9.43 8.61 -11.52
N ARG A 25 9.82 7.57 -10.80
CA ARG A 25 10.92 6.68 -11.18
C ARG A 25 10.68 5.28 -10.60
N PRO A 26 11.23 4.25 -11.19
CA PRO A 26 11.98 4.30 -12.47
C PRO A 26 11.04 4.60 -13.64
N SER A 27 11.59 4.81 -14.80
CA SER A 27 10.80 5.28 -15.95
C SER A 27 9.60 4.40 -16.27
N TRP A 28 9.71 3.10 -16.08
CA TRP A 28 8.59 2.20 -16.38
C TRP A 28 7.43 2.31 -15.39
N GLN A 29 7.66 2.95 -14.23
CA GLN A 29 6.60 3.20 -13.27
C GLN A 29 6.10 4.65 -13.33
N ALA A 30 6.82 5.52 -14.02
CA ALA A 30 6.50 6.95 -14.00
C ALA A 30 5.07 7.23 -14.47
N GLY A 31 4.35 8.05 -13.70
CA GLY A 31 2.96 8.38 -13.97
C GLY A 31 1.96 7.37 -13.46
N ARG A 32 2.42 6.24 -12.91
CA ARG A 32 1.54 5.22 -12.36
C ARG A 32 1.55 5.29 -10.85
N LEU A 33 0.53 4.73 -10.22
CA LEU A 33 0.41 4.71 -8.78
C LEU A 33 0.89 3.37 -8.24
N ASN A 34 1.57 3.42 -7.10
CA ASN A 34 2.09 2.23 -6.42
C ASN A 34 1.89 2.43 -4.91
N GLY A 35 2.17 1.41 -4.14
CA GLY A 35 2.24 1.52 -2.69
C GLY A 35 3.53 2.19 -2.24
N ILE A 36 3.72 2.24 -0.93
CA ILE A 36 4.88 2.83 -0.30
C ILE A 36 5.91 1.72 -0.10
N GLY A 37 7.17 2.00 -0.29
CA GLY A 37 8.18 0.98 -0.01
C GLY A 37 9.52 1.28 -0.57
N GLY A 38 10.39 0.30 -0.48
CA GLY A 38 11.75 0.42 -0.95
C GLY A 38 12.55 -0.81 -0.61
N LYS A 39 13.86 -0.68 -0.66
CA LYS A 39 14.75 -1.80 -0.46
C LYS A 39 14.89 -2.14 1.02
N VAL A 40 14.85 -3.41 1.33
CA VAL A 40 15.18 -3.91 2.67
C VAL A 40 16.70 -3.79 2.81
N GLU A 41 17.16 -3.07 3.82
CA GLU A 41 18.57 -2.76 3.97
C GLU A 41 19.22 -3.51 5.13
N GLY A 42 20.48 -3.86 4.96
CA GLY A 42 21.27 -4.47 6.02
C GLY A 42 20.59 -5.68 6.63
N GLU A 43 20.43 -5.66 7.94
CA GLU A 43 19.83 -6.77 8.66
C GLU A 43 18.35 -6.53 8.99
N GLU A 44 17.73 -5.55 8.36
CA GLU A 44 16.32 -5.32 8.58
C GLU A 44 15.49 -6.53 8.17
N THR A 45 14.42 -6.80 8.90
CA THR A 45 13.38 -7.69 8.40
C THR A 45 12.51 -6.90 7.42
N GLY A 46 11.69 -7.59 6.65
CA GLY A 46 10.78 -6.91 5.72
C GLY A 46 9.88 -5.91 6.42
N VAL A 47 9.31 -6.27 7.58
CA VAL A 47 8.41 -5.37 8.29
C VAL A 47 9.18 -4.19 8.91
N GLU A 48 10.41 -4.38 9.33
CA GLU A 48 11.23 -3.26 9.82
C GLU A 48 11.51 -2.27 8.71
N ALA A 49 11.82 -2.76 7.52
CA ALA A 49 11.99 -1.90 6.36
C ALA A 49 10.68 -1.15 6.03
N MET A 50 9.55 -1.82 6.18
CA MET A 50 8.24 -1.22 5.90
C MET A 50 7.95 -0.06 6.87
N VAL A 51 8.23 -0.26 8.15
CA VAL A 51 8.07 0.79 9.16
C VAL A 51 8.93 2.01 8.79
N ARG A 52 10.19 1.77 8.47
CA ARG A 52 11.13 2.82 8.12
C ARG A 52 10.72 3.57 6.85
N GLU A 53 10.41 2.82 5.78
CA GLU A 53 10.06 3.43 4.50
C GLU A 53 8.77 4.25 4.61
N CYS A 54 7.78 3.76 5.35
CA CYS A 54 6.54 4.49 5.54
C CYS A 54 6.79 5.81 6.24
N GLN A 55 7.61 5.82 7.28
CA GLN A 55 7.93 7.03 8.00
C GLN A 55 8.72 8.00 7.12
N GLU A 56 9.71 7.50 6.38
CA GLU A 56 10.52 8.33 5.51
C GLU A 56 9.72 8.97 4.38
N GLU A 57 8.79 8.24 3.81
CA GLU A 57 8.06 8.70 2.62
C GLU A 57 6.79 9.47 2.96
N THR A 58 6.14 9.16 4.07
CA THR A 58 4.83 9.73 4.39
C THR A 58 4.75 10.43 5.74
N GLY A 59 5.72 10.22 6.60
CA GLY A 59 5.67 10.73 7.98
C GLY A 59 4.75 9.94 8.89
N LEU A 60 4.06 8.93 8.40
CA LEU A 60 3.20 8.14 9.27
C LEU A 60 4.05 7.22 10.13
N ASP A 61 3.79 7.26 11.45
CA ASP A 61 4.52 6.46 12.39
C ASP A 61 3.69 5.24 12.76
N LEU A 62 3.73 4.23 11.93
CA LEU A 62 3.00 2.98 12.15
C LEU A 62 3.99 1.92 12.64
N SER A 63 3.71 1.33 13.80
CA SER A 63 4.60 0.34 14.37
C SER A 63 4.59 -0.96 13.59
N ALA A 64 5.55 -1.83 13.84
CA ALA A 64 5.62 -3.12 13.16
C ALA A 64 4.32 -3.92 13.31
N ASP A 65 3.68 -3.82 14.49
CA ASP A 65 2.45 -4.57 14.75
C ASP A 65 1.27 -4.07 13.93
N ALA A 66 1.35 -2.89 13.36
CA ALA A 66 0.28 -2.35 12.54
C ALA A 66 0.25 -2.98 11.15
N TRP A 67 1.33 -3.62 10.74
CA TRP A 67 1.46 -4.16 9.39
C TRP A 67 1.16 -5.64 9.35
N THR A 68 0.30 -6.03 8.42
CA THR A 68 -0.03 -7.44 8.17
C THR A 68 0.61 -7.85 6.85
N SER A 69 1.32 -8.98 6.86
CA SER A 69 1.95 -9.49 5.64
C SER A 69 0.89 -10.08 4.71
N LEU A 70 1.00 -9.77 3.45
CA LEU A 70 0.19 -10.37 2.40
C LEU A 70 1.01 -11.36 1.57
N GLY A 71 2.22 -11.67 2.00
CA GLY A 71 3.11 -12.60 1.31
C GLY A 71 4.16 -11.88 0.50
N ALA A 72 4.80 -12.59 -0.39
CA ALA A 72 5.87 -12.05 -1.21
C ALA A 72 5.64 -12.38 -2.67
N ILE A 73 6.07 -11.48 -3.54
CA ILE A 73 6.04 -11.68 -4.97
C ILE A 73 7.48 -11.86 -5.43
N ALA A 74 7.76 -12.99 -6.07
CA ALA A 74 9.09 -13.26 -6.56
C ALA A 74 9.31 -12.59 -7.92
N PHE A 75 10.52 -12.12 -8.14
CA PHE A 75 10.94 -11.66 -9.45
C PHE A 75 12.37 -12.15 -9.68
N GLU A 76 12.89 -11.97 -10.88
CA GLU A 76 14.23 -12.43 -11.15
C GLU A 76 15.22 -11.64 -10.31
N GLY A 77 15.92 -12.31 -9.42
CA GLY A 77 16.91 -11.71 -8.53
C GLY A 77 16.43 -11.40 -7.14
N GLY A 78 15.15 -11.58 -6.83
CA GLY A 78 14.70 -11.27 -5.47
C GLY A 78 13.21 -11.40 -5.26
N GLN A 79 12.71 -10.68 -4.27
CA GLN A 79 11.28 -10.69 -3.96
C GLN A 79 10.84 -9.38 -3.32
N VAL A 80 9.56 -9.11 -3.46
CA VAL A 80 8.90 -7.96 -2.84
C VAL A 80 7.97 -8.51 -1.75
N HIS A 81 8.20 -8.08 -0.52
CA HIS A 81 7.35 -8.46 0.61
C HIS A 81 6.23 -7.42 0.71
N VAL A 82 5.00 -7.88 0.69
CA VAL A 82 3.83 -6.99 0.60
C VAL A 82 3.10 -6.93 1.93
N TYR A 83 2.71 -5.73 2.33
CA TYR A 83 2.07 -5.50 3.63
C TYR A 83 0.89 -4.55 3.49
N VAL A 84 -0.03 -4.64 4.43
CA VAL A 84 -1.14 -3.69 4.55
C VAL A 84 -1.24 -3.26 6.01
N ALA A 85 -1.56 -2.00 6.23
CA ALA A 85 -1.82 -1.45 7.56
C ALA A 85 -3.03 -0.53 7.52
N THR A 86 -3.63 -0.31 8.68
CA THR A 86 -4.70 0.68 8.81
C THR A 86 -4.09 1.93 9.43
N GLY A 87 -4.39 3.06 8.87
CA GLY A 87 -3.88 4.34 9.39
C GLY A 87 -4.66 5.50 8.80
N ASN A 88 -4.42 6.69 9.34
CA ASN A 88 -5.10 7.87 8.85
C ASN A 88 -4.40 8.39 7.60
N VAL A 89 -4.97 8.09 6.45
CA VAL A 89 -4.34 8.47 5.17
C VAL A 89 -4.26 10.00 5.00
N ASP A 90 -5.12 10.74 5.69
CA ASP A 90 -5.08 12.20 5.59
C ASP A 90 -3.91 12.82 6.37
N ASP A 91 -3.27 12.07 7.27
CA ASP A 91 -2.10 12.56 7.98
C ASP A 91 -0.81 12.33 7.19
N ALA A 92 -0.89 11.63 6.07
CA ALA A 92 0.28 11.38 5.25
C ALA A 92 0.72 12.64 4.53
N GLN A 93 2.02 12.82 4.42
CA GLN A 93 2.61 13.95 3.69
C GLN A 93 3.52 13.38 2.62
N ALA A 94 3.69 14.10 1.54
CA ALA A 94 4.66 13.71 0.54
C ALA A 94 6.02 14.24 0.98
N LEU A 95 6.82 13.40 1.60
CA LEU A 95 8.15 13.78 2.08
C LEU A 95 9.25 13.54 1.05
N THR A 96 8.87 13.01 -0.11
CA THR A 96 9.77 12.89 -1.26
C THR A 96 9.16 13.67 -2.41
N ASP A 97 9.77 13.64 -3.58
CA ASP A 97 9.21 14.33 -4.73
C ASP A 97 8.11 13.53 -5.42
N GLU A 98 7.73 12.38 -4.89
CA GLU A 98 6.63 11.57 -5.44
C GLU A 98 5.35 11.86 -4.65
N PRO A 99 4.32 12.42 -5.29
CA PRO A 99 3.10 12.82 -4.57
C PRO A 99 2.36 11.65 -3.94
N MET A 100 1.75 11.91 -2.79
CA MET A 100 0.86 10.94 -2.15
C MET A 100 -0.56 11.19 -2.60
N ARG A 101 -1.27 10.10 -2.91
CA ARG A 101 -2.64 10.19 -3.39
C ARG A 101 -3.53 9.22 -2.65
N PRO A 102 -4.31 9.70 -1.68
CA PRO A 102 -5.37 8.87 -1.11
C PRO A 102 -6.47 8.73 -2.16
N VAL A 103 -6.82 7.52 -2.50
CA VAL A 103 -7.85 7.26 -3.50
C VAL A 103 -8.86 6.26 -2.96
N LYS A 104 -10.05 6.23 -3.53
CA LYS A 104 -11.03 5.24 -3.13
C LYS A 104 -10.54 3.86 -3.55
N LEU A 105 -10.49 2.95 -2.60
CA LEU A 105 -10.00 1.60 -2.85
C LEU A 105 -10.83 0.91 -3.94
N ALA A 106 -12.16 1.06 -3.88
CA ALA A 106 -13.03 0.46 -4.88
C ALA A 106 -12.72 0.98 -6.30
N ASP A 107 -12.41 2.27 -6.43
CA ASP A 107 -12.08 2.84 -7.74
C ASP A 107 -10.76 2.30 -8.26
N ALA A 108 -9.77 2.14 -7.38
CA ALA A 108 -8.49 1.58 -7.79
C ALA A 108 -8.64 0.11 -8.20
N VAL A 109 -9.43 -0.66 -7.44
CA VAL A 109 -9.72 -2.06 -7.77
C VAL A 109 -10.41 -2.16 -9.13
N ASN A 110 -11.26 -1.21 -9.47
CA ASN A 110 -11.99 -1.21 -10.73
C ASN A 110 -11.22 -0.60 -11.90
N GLY A 111 -9.94 -0.29 -11.68
CA GLY A 111 -9.10 0.14 -12.80
C GLY A 111 -9.23 1.60 -13.19
N LEU A 112 -9.76 2.44 -12.28
CA LEU A 112 -9.93 3.86 -12.60
C LEU A 112 -8.65 4.67 -12.51
N TYR A 113 -7.55 4.07 -12.08
CA TYR A 113 -6.26 4.73 -11.98
C TYR A 113 -5.18 3.91 -12.67
N PRO A 114 -4.18 4.57 -13.25
CA PRO A 114 -3.05 3.85 -13.82
C PRO A 114 -2.20 3.29 -12.68
N LEU A 115 -2.15 1.99 -12.55
CA LEU A 115 -1.41 1.33 -11.47
C LEU A 115 -0.18 0.63 -12.02
N VAL A 116 0.86 0.55 -11.18
CA VAL A 116 2.03 -0.26 -11.50
C VAL A 116 1.58 -1.73 -11.57
N ASP A 117 2.21 -2.52 -12.41
CA ASP A 117 1.86 -3.93 -12.58
C ASP A 117 1.80 -4.66 -11.24
N SER A 118 0.85 -5.53 -11.08
CA SER A 118 0.55 -6.31 -9.88
C SER A 118 -0.15 -5.52 -8.77
N VAL A 119 -0.17 -4.20 -8.82
CA VAL A 119 -0.80 -3.42 -7.75
C VAL A 119 -2.30 -3.64 -7.71
N GLN A 120 -2.95 -3.70 -8.87
CA GLN A 120 -4.40 -3.94 -8.90
C GLN A 120 -4.75 -5.26 -8.22
N GLU A 121 -3.99 -6.31 -8.48
CA GLU A 121 -4.24 -7.61 -7.87
C GLU A 121 -4.05 -7.59 -6.36
N ILE A 122 -3.06 -6.85 -5.89
CA ILE A 122 -2.85 -6.68 -4.45
C ILE A 122 -4.02 -5.93 -3.83
N LEU A 123 -4.46 -4.86 -4.48
CA LEU A 123 -5.59 -4.06 -3.97
C LEU A 123 -6.90 -4.86 -3.98
N ILE A 124 -7.10 -5.74 -4.94
CA ILE A 124 -8.25 -6.64 -4.93
C ILE A 124 -8.22 -7.51 -3.68
N LYS A 125 -7.05 -8.07 -3.34
CA LYS A 125 -6.94 -8.87 -2.14
C LYS A 125 -7.22 -8.06 -0.90
N ILE A 126 -6.70 -6.86 -0.81
CA ILE A 126 -6.93 -5.98 0.32
C ILE A 126 -8.42 -5.66 0.44
N HIS A 127 -9.06 -5.36 -0.68
CA HIS A 127 -10.48 -5.02 -0.71
C HIS A 127 -11.34 -6.19 -0.24
N GLU A 128 -10.97 -7.39 -0.63
CA GLU A 128 -11.70 -8.59 -0.21
C GLU A 128 -11.57 -8.86 1.28
N GLN A 129 -10.44 -8.51 1.86
CA GLN A 129 -10.18 -8.74 3.28
C GLN A 129 -10.64 -7.58 4.17
N THR A 130 -10.92 -6.43 3.59
CA THR A 130 -11.32 -5.27 4.37
C THR A 130 -12.77 -5.42 4.80
N PRO A 131 -13.06 -5.24 6.09
CA PRO A 131 -14.44 -5.34 6.55
C PRO A 131 -15.26 -4.26 5.86
N LYS A 132 -16.33 -4.68 5.23
CA LYS A 132 -17.21 -3.70 4.62
C LYS A 132 -18.03 -3.05 5.70
N PRO A 133 -18.40 -1.80 5.53
CA PRO A 133 -19.26 -1.16 6.50
C PRO A 133 -20.51 -2.02 6.61
N ALA A 134 -20.96 -2.22 7.82
CA ALA A 134 -22.13 -3.02 8.03
C ALA A 134 -23.24 -2.39 7.23
N LEU A 135 -23.93 -3.19 6.50
CA LEU A 135 -24.98 -2.68 5.75
C LEU A 135 -25.91 -2.14 6.76
N LYS A 136 -26.36 -0.93 6.59
CA LYS A 136 -27.13 -0.39 7.52
C LYS A 136 -28.28 -1.17 7.47
N SER A 137 -28.67 -1.59 8.50
CA SER A 137 -29.77 -2.37 8.58
C SER A 137 -30.87 -1.67 8.08
N GLY A 138 -30.81 -0.73 7.66
CA GLY A 138 -31.91 -0.20 7.24
C GLY A 138 -32.68 -1.18 6.60
N PRO A 139 -33.63 -0.85 6.20
CA PRO A 139 -34.54 -1.68 5.84
C PRO A 139 -34.08 -2.39 4.78
N ARG A 140 -33.88 -3.32 4.96
CA ARG A 140 -33.57 -4.01 4.16
C ARG A 140 -34.67 -4.21 3.61
N LEU A 141 -34.90 -4.09 2.66
CA LEU A 141 -35.85 -4.32 2.10
C LEU A 141 -36.19 -5.50 2.17
N GLY A 142 -36.59 -5.76 2.68
CA GLY A 142 -37.01 -7.05 2.67
C GLY A 142 -36.74 -7.55 3.55
#